data_34fde736019c33cd88899e44ed222552
#
_entry.id   34fde736019c33cd88899e44ed222552
#
_cell.length_a   1.000
_cell.length_b   1.000
_cell.length_c   1.000
_cell.angle_alpha   90.00
_cell.angle_beta   90.00
_cell.angle_gamma   90.00
#
_symmetry.space_group_name_H-M   'P 1'
#
loop_
_entity.id
_entity.type
_entity.pdbx_description
1 polymer ?
#
loop_
_entity_poly.entity_id
_entity_poly.type
_entity_poly.pdbx_seq_one_letter_code
_entity_poly.pdbx_strand_id
1 'polypeptide(L)'
;MGMTMTQKILASHAGLESVRAGQLIEANLDIVMGNDITTAVAIKEFAKTGAKSVFDKEKVVIVLDHFTPNKDIKAAEQCKCSREFAHEKEIKNFFDVGQMGIEHALLPEKGIVSPGQIIIGADSHTCTYGALGAFSTGVGSTDMAIGMATGRAWFKVPTAIKFVLTGKPAPYVSGKDVILHIIGKIGVDGALYKSMEFVGDGLNYLSMDDRFTMANMAIEAGAKNGIFPADDRACEYAKEHGAKEPVRFEADPDAVYDEVITIDLSALRPTISYPHLPENTKTVDEAEKDHVVIDQVVIGSCTNGRLEDMKIAADILRGRQVNKNVRTIVIPATQQIYLDCIKLGYAEDIVRAGAVLSTPTCGPCLGGHMGILASKERCVSTTNRNFVGRMGAKDSEVYLASPAVAAASAIAGYITSPENI
;
A
#
# COMPACT_ATOMS: atom_id res chain seq x y z
N MET A 1 -15.44 -7.76 28.33
CA MET A 1 -15.25 -6.61 27.43
C MET A 1 -14.84 -7.21 26.12
N GLY A 2 -15.63 -6.98 25.09
CA GLY A 2 -15.39 -7.55 23.78
C GLY A 2 -14.12 -7.00 23.12
N MET A 3 -13.55 -7.79 22.24
CA MET A 3 -12.31 -7.48 21.53
C MET A 3 -12.59 -7.07 20.08
N THR A 4 -11.81 -6.12 19.57
CA THR A 4 -11.76 -5.77 18.14
C THR A 4 -11.08 -6.88 17.32
N MET A 5 -11.16 -6.84 15.99
CA MET A 5 -10.46 -7.81 15.13
C MET A 5 -8.95 -7.85 15.43
N THR A 6 -8.32 -6.68 15.49
CA THR A 6 -6.89 -6.56 15.81
C THR A 6 -6.54 -7.15 17.17
N GLN A 7 -7.37 -6.90 18.20
CA GLN A 7 -7.13 -7.46 19.53
C GLN A 7 -7.22 -8.98 19.56
N LYS A 8 -8.16 -9.58 18.82
CA LYS A 8 -8.29 -11.05 18.73
C LYS A 8 -7.08 -11.69 18.04
N ILE A 9 -6.59 -11.11 16.97
CA ILE A 9 -5.38 -11.60 16.29
C ILE A 9 -4.18 -11.54 17.24
N LEU A 10 -3.99 -10.41 17.91
CA LEU A 10 -2.90 -10.21 18.85
C LEU A 10 -3.00 -11.17 20.05
N ALA A 11 -4.18 -11.37 20.62
CA ALA A 11 -4.40 -12.31 21.71
C ALA A 11 -4.04 -13.75 21.33
N SER A 12 -4.51 -14.20 20.16
CA SER A 12 -4.24 -15.54 19.63
C SER A 12 -2.74 -15.79 19.48
N HIS A 13 -1.98 -14.85 18.94
CA HIS A 13 -0.54 -15.00 18.70
C HIS A 13 0.32 -14.80 19.98
N ALA A 14 -0.24 -14.15 20.98
CA ALA A 14 0.36 -14.04 22.31
C ALA A 14 0.05 -15.24 23.22
N GLY A 15 -0.82 -16.18 22.79
CA GLY A 15 -1.28 -17.28 23.61
C GLY A 15 -2.16 -16.84 24.79
N LEU A 16 -2.87 -15.72 24.62
CA LEU A 16 -3.74 -15.14 25.65
C LEU A 16 -5.22 -15.31 25.26
N GLU A 17 -6.08 -15.54 26.25
CA GLU A 17 -7.53 -15.59 26.02
C GLU A 17 -8.10 -14.22 25.60
N SER A 18 -7.52 -13.14 26.13
CA SER A 18 -7.92 -11.78 25.80
C SER A 18 -6.80 -10.77 26.04
N VAL A 19 -6.89 -9.65 25.34
CA VAL A 19 -5.99 -8.49 25.51
C VAL A 19 -6.81 -7.20 25.62
N ARG A 20 -6.20 -6.16 26.16
CA ARG A 20 -6.81 -4.83 26.29
C ARG A 20 -5.95 -3.77 25.63
N ALA A 21 -6.58 -2.74 25.12
CA ALA A 21 -5.88 -1.56 24.61
C ALA A 21 -4.88 -1.01 25.64
N GLY A 22 -3.68 -0.67 25.18
CA GLY A 22 -2.57 -0.23 26.03
C GLY A 22 -1.74 -1.34 26.69
N GLN A 23 -2.20 -2.59 26.68
CA GLN A 23 -1.44 -3.72 27.21
C GLN A 23 -0.19 -3.99 26.39
N LEU A 24 0.94 -4.23 27.05
CA LEU A 24 2.16 -4.71 26.41
C LEU A 24 2.12 -6.24 26.35
N ILE A 25 2.32 -6.79 25.18
CA ILE A 25 2.35 -8.22 24.90
C ILE A 25 3.56 -8.58 24.05
N GLU A 26 4.00 -9.82 24.14
CA GLU A 26 4.87 -10.45 23.16
C GLU A 26 4.04 -11.41 22.32
N ALA A 27 4.16 -11.36 20.99
CA ALA A 27 3.39 -12.21 20.09
C ALA A 27 4.31 -12.90 19.07
N ASN A 28 3.92 -14.10 18.65
CA ASN A 28 4.58 -14.84 17.59
C ASN A 28 4.29 -14.18 16.22
N LEU A 29 5.26 -14.19 15.33
CA LEU A 29 5.18 -13.63 14.01
C LEU A 29 4.97 -14.73 12.96
N ASP A 30 4.10 -14.48 11.99
CA ASP A 30 3.94 -15.35 10.84
C ASP A 30 4.89 -14.98 9.72
N ILE A 31 5.06 -13.66 9.46
CA ILE A 31 5.93 -13.15 8.42
C ILE A 31 6.76 -11.98 8.95
N VAL A 32 8.03 -11.97 8.59
CA VAL A 32 8.95 -10.82 8.76
C VAL A 32 9.49 -10.45 7.39
N MET A 33 9.25 -9.21 6.94
CA MET A 33 9.62 -8.79 5.60
C MET A 33 10.52 -7.56 5.57
N GLY A 34 11.29 -7.43 4.49
CA GLY A 34 12.08 -6.25 4.19
C GLY A 34 12.38 -6.11 2.71
N ASN A 35 12.73 -4.89 2.33
CA ASN A 35 13.10 -4.52 0.97
C ASN A 35 14.59 -4.19 0.83
N ASP A 36 15.04 -3.83 -0.36
CA ASP A 36 16.44 -3.51 -0.65
C ASP A 36 16.99 -2.31 0.15
N ILE A 37 16.14 -1.39 0.63
CA ILE A 37 16.59 -0.26 1.46
C ILE A 37 16.80 -0.70 2.90
N THR A 38 15.83 -1.38 3.47
CA THR A 38 15.74 -1.63 4.92
C THR A 38 16.44 -2.91 5.35
N THR A 39 16.47 -3.92 4.48
CA THR A 39 17.16 -5.20 4.75
C THR A 39 18.67 -4.99 4.95
N ALA A 40 19.31 -4.15 4.16
CA ALA A 40 20.75 -3.87 4.32
C ALA A 40 21.10 -3.27 5.71
N VAL A 41 20.16 -2.53 6.32
CA VAL A 41 20.28 -2.03 7.69
C VAL A 41 19.97 -3.14 8.71
N ALA A 42 18.88 -3.88 8.49
CA ALA A 42 18.48 -4.97 9.37
C ALA A 42 19.53 -6.09 9.47
N ILE A 43 20.28 -6.41 8.40
CA ILE A 43 21.38 -7.39 8.41
C ILE A 43 22.44 -7.01 9.44
N LYS A 44 22.79 -5.72 9.54
CA LYS A 44 23.78 -5.24 10.51
C LYS A 44 23.28 -5.40 11.95
N GLU A 45 22.01 -5.15 12.18
CA GLU A 45 21.38 -5.33 13.48
C GLU A 45 21.22 -6.83 13.82
N PHE A 46 20.86 -7.65 12.83
CA PHE A 46 20.77 -9.11 12.99
C PHE A 46 22.12 -9.72 13.42
N ALA A 47 23.22 -9.28 12.84
CA ALA A 47 24.55 -9.74 13.23
C ALA A 47 24.86 -9.48 14.72
N LYS A 48 24.36 -8.38 15.29
CA LYS A 48 24.54 -8.05 16.72
C LYS A 48 23.76 -8.98 17.66
N THR A 49 22.69 -9.63 17.18
CA THR A 49 21.92 -10.58 18.01
C THR A 49 22.71 -11.86 18.31
N GLY A 50 23.74 -12.17 17.55
CA GLY A 50 24.49 -13.42 17.63
C GLY A 50 23.77 -14.63 17.02
N ALA A 51 22.57 -14.46 16.47
CA ALA A 51 21.82 -15.54 15.83
C ALA A 51 22.57 -16.05 14.57
N LYS A 52 22.67 -17.37 14.45
CA LYS A 52 23.36 -18.02 13.31
C LYS A 52 22.40 -18.24 12.12
N SER A 53 21.12 -18.38 12.36
CA SER A 53 20.06 -18.57 11.37
C SER A 53 18.88 -17.66 11.68
N VAL A 54 18.05 -17.41 10.68
CA VAL A 54 16.73 -16.82 10.89
C VAL A 54 15.82 -17.83 11.60
N PHE A 55 14.77 -17.35 12.27
CA PHE A 55 13.86 -18.21 13.05
C PHE A 55 13.15 -19.24 12.15
N ASP A 56 12.79 -18.84 10.93
CA ASP A 56 12.17 -19.70 9.94
C ASP A 56 12.48 -19.16 8.52
N LYS A 57 13.05 -20.01 7.67
CA LYS A 57 13.48 -19.66 6.30
C LYS A 57 12.31 -19.41 5.35
N GLU A 58 11.11 -19.92 5.67
CA GLU A 58 9.89 -19.73 4.89
C GLU A 58 9.10 -18.49 5.33
N LYS A 59 9.33 -18.01 6.55
CA LYS A 59 8.61 -16.88 7.16
C LYS A 59 9.36 -15.54 7.08
N VAL A 60 10.60 -15.57 6.65
CA VAL A 60 11.36 -14.34 6.32
C VAL A 60 11.26 -14.09 4.82
N VAL A 61 10.86 -12.87 4.47
CA VAL A 61 10.66 -12.45 3.08
C VAL A 61 11.55 -11.25 2.78
N ILE A 62 12.25 -11.30 1.66
CA ILE A 62 13.07 -10.17 1.16
C ILE A 62 12.69 -9.90 -0.28
N VAL A 63 12.31 -8.66 -0.59
CA VAL A 63 11.93 -8.20 -1.92
C VAL A 63 12.83 -7.04 -2.34
N LEU A 64 13.46 -7.15 -3.49
CA LEU A 64 14.25 -6.07 -4.07
C LEU A 64 13.38 -5.30 -5.06
N ASP A 65 12.75 -4.20 -4.64
CA ASP A 65 11.72 -3.49 -5.42
C ASP A 65 11.87 -1.96 -5.45
N HIS A 66 12.67 -1.35 -4.58
CA HIS A 66 12.78 0.10 -4.49
C HIS A 66 13.81 0.68 -5.46
N PHE A 67 14.97 0.03 -5.61
CA PHE A 67 16.08 0.50 -6.44
C PHE A 67 16.42 -0.46 -7.57
N THR A 68 15.48 -1.32 -7.94
CA THR A 68 15.66 -2.30 -9.00
C THR A 68 14.78 -1.94 -10.23
N PRO A 69 15.32 -2.15 -11.46
CA PRO A 69 16.73 -2.41 -11.76
C PRO A 69 17.64 -1.31 -11.20
N ASN A 70 18.83 -1.66 -10.75
CA ASN A 70 19.63 -0.75 -9.93
C ASN A 70 19.91 0.59 -10.60
N LYS A 71 19.62 1.69 -9.93
CA LYS A 71 19.76 3.06 -10.43
C LYS A 71 21.20 3.60 -10.37
N ASP A 72 22.01 3.09 -9.45
CA ASP A 72 23.39 3.49 -9.23
C ASP A 72 24.19 2.39 -8.50
N ILE A 73 25.51 2.61 -8.33
CA ILE A 73 26.41 1.66 -7.68
C ILE A 73 26.01 1.41 -6.22
N LYS A 74 25.56 2.44 -5.49
CA LYS A 74 25.15 2.31 -4.09
C LYS A 74 23.92 1.41 -3.96
N ALA A 75 22.95 1.58 -4.81
CA ALA A 75 21.76 0.71 -4.89
C ALA A 75 22.15 -0.73 -5.22
N ALA A 76 23.08 -0.93 -6.18
CA ALA A 76 23.59 -2.26 -6.53
C ALA A 76 24.26 -2.96 -5.34
N GLU A 77 25.07 -2.25 -4.56
CA GLU A 77 25.73 -2.80 -3.35
C GLU A 77 24.70 -3.15 -2.25
N GLN A 78 23.63 -2.36 -2.07
CA GLN A 78 22.56 -2.69 -1.14
C GLN A 78 21.80 -3.96 -1.55
N CYS A 79 21.44 -4.07 -2.83
CA CYS A 79 20.80 -5.27 -3.38
C CYS A 79 21.72 -6.50 -3.27
N LYS A 80 23.03 -6.34 -3.55
CA LYS A 80 24.03 -7.41 -3.39
C LYS A 80 24.09 -7.90 -1.95
N CYS A 81 24.17 -7.01 -0.97
CA CYS A 81 24.20 -7.35 0.45
C CYS A 81 22.95 -8.16 0.85
N SER A 82 21.77 -7.74 0.42
CA SER A 82 20.50 -8.43 0.69
C SER A 82 20.45 -9.81 0.03
N ARG A 83 20.96 -9.93 -1.20
CA ARG A 83 21.06 -11.20 -1.96
C ARG A 83 21.99 -12.20 -1.27
N GLU A 84 23.18 -11.74 -0.88
CA GLU A 84 24.18 -12.58 -0.19
C GLU A 84 23.61 -13.09 1.14
N PHE A 85 22.95 -12.23 1.92
CA PHE A 85 22.29 -12.63 3.17
C PHE A 85 21.17 -13.64 2.93
N ALA A 86 20.31 -13.42 1.93
CA ALA A 86 19.23 -14.34 1.60
C ALA A 86 19.77 -15.73 1.23
N HIS A 87 20.85 -15.80 0.46
CA HIS A 87 21.49 -17.05 0.10
C HIS A 87 22.18 -17.71 1.30
N GLU A 88 22.95 -16.95 2.11
CA GLU A 88 23.62 -17.46 3.29
C GLU A 88 22.65 -18.04 4.33
N LYS A 89 21.51 -17.36 4.52
CA LYS A 89 20.47 -17.80 5.47
C LYS A 89 19.46 -18.74 4.84
N GLU A 90 19.60 -19.08 3.55
CA GLU A 90 18.72 -19.98 2.78
C GLU A 90 17.25 -19.53 2.81
N ILE A 91 17.00 -18.21 2.78
CA ILE A 91 15.65 -17.64 2.77
C ILE A 91 14.92 -18.10 1.51
N LYS A 92 13.72 -18.69 1.68
CA LYS A 92 12.94 -19.25 0.57
C LYS A 92 12.18 -18.19 -0.21
N ASN A 93 11.66 -17.19 0.49
CA ASN A 93 10.89 -16.11 -0.08
C ASN A 93 11.80 -14.90 -0.35
N PHE A 94 12.66 -15.06 -1.37
CA PHE A 94 13.56 -14.01 -1.85
C PHE A 94 13.22 -13.67 -3.30
N PHE A 95 12.95 -12.40 -3.58
CA PHE A 95 12.51 -11.91 -4.89
C PHE A 95 13.43 -10.82 -5.40
N ASP A 96 14.04 -11.06 -6.55
CA ASP A 96 14.97 -10.15 -7.24
C ASP A 96 14.49 -9.89 -8.67
N VAL A 97 15.25 -9.16 -9.47
CA VAL A 97 14.98 -8.91 -10.90
C VAL A 97 14.68 -10.21 -11.64
N GLY A 98 13.57 -10.23 -12.37
CA GLY A 98 13.06 -11.44 -13.03
C GLY A 98 11.90 -12.11 -12.29
N GLN A 99 11.75 -11.86 -10.99
CA GLN A 99 10.64 -12.31 -10.15
C GLN A 99 10.10 -11.15 -9.29
N MET A 100 10.40 -9.93 -9.68
CA MET A 100 10.17 -8.75 -8.89
C MET A 100 8.70 -8.28 -8.96
N GLY A 101 8.36 -7.54 -7.94
CA GLY A 101 7.12 -6.79 -7.82
C GLY A 101 7.25 -5.92 -6.59
N ILE A 102 6.45 -4.88 -6.51
CA ILE A 102 6.36 -4.05 -5.31
C ILE A 102 5.85 -4.95 -4.16
N GLU A 103 6.63 -5.05 -3.08
CA GLU A 103 6.44 -6.01 -2.00
C GLU A 103 4.98 -6.13 -1.51
N HIS A 104 4.28 -4.99 -1.36
CA HIS A 104 2.90 -4.98 -0.87
C HIS A 104 1.84 -5.43 -1.90
N ALA A 105 2.20 -5.58 -3.15
CA ALA A 105 1.37 -6.24 -4.17
C ALA A 105 1.85 -7.67 -4.42
N LEU A 106 3.15 -7.91 -4.38
CA LEU A 106 3.76 -9.20 -4.67
C LEU A 106 3.40 -10.28 -3.63
N LEU A 107 3.45 -9.95 -2.33
CA LEU A 107 3.20 -10.95 -1.30
C LEU A 107 1.78 -11.51 -1.33
N PRO A 108 0.72 -10.71 -1.48
CA PRO A 108 -0.63 -11.24 -1.70
C PRO A 108 -0.74 -12.06 -2.98
N GLU A 109 -0.16 -11.59 -4.10
CA GLU A 109 -0.16 -12.30 -5.39
C GLU A 109 0.52 -13.68 -5.32
N LYS A 110 1.53 -13.82 -4.46
CA LYS A 110 2.26 -15.09 -4.26
C LYS A 110 1.65 -15.98 -3.16
N GLY A 111 0.53 -15.58 -2.57
CA GLY A 111 -0.10 -16.34 -1.49
C GLY A 111 0.75 -16.47 -0.23
N ILE A 112 1.72 -15.57 -0.05
CA ILE A 112 2.61 -15.58 1.12
C ILE A 112 1.86 -15.09 2.36
N VAL A 113 0.93 -14.15 2.18
CA VAL A 113 0.12 -13.57 3.26
C VAL A 113 -1.28 -14.18 3.28
N SER A 114 -1.81 -14.40 4.48
CA SER A 114 -3.12 -15.04 4.71
C SER A 114 -3.90 -14.30 5.80
N PRO A 115 -5.24 -14.35 5.76
CA PRO A 115 -6.09 -13.83 6.83
C PRO A 115 -5.68 -14.38 8.22
N GLY A 116 -5.75 -13.51 9.21
CA GLY A 116 -5.49 -13.85 10.62
C GLY A 116 -4.03 -13.88 11.04
N GLN A 117 -3.08 -13.64 10.14
CA GLN A 117 -1.65 -13.60 10.44
C GLN A 117 -1.20 -12.32 11.15
N ILE A 118 -0.05 -12.39 11.84
CA ILE A 118 0.74 -11.22 12.26
C ILE A 118 1.94 -11.07 11.35
N ILE A 119 2.04 -9.91 10.71
CA ILE A 119 3.07 -9.57 9.74
C ILE A 119 3.77 -8.28 10.17
N ILE A 120 5.09 -8.31 10.30
CA ILE A 120 5.89 -7.10 10.44
C ILE A 120 6.80 -6.90 9.25
N GLY A 121 7.02 -5.64 8.87
CA GLY A 121 7.94 -5.29 7.80
C GLY A 121 8.68 -3.99 8.11
N ALA A 122 9.92 -3.89 7.66
CA ALA A 122 10.65 -2.64 7.78
C ALA A 122 10.27 -1.64 6.68
N ASP A 123 8.99 -1.61 6.34
CA ASP A 123 8.36 -0.61 5.49
C ASP A 123 7.07 -0.13 6.14
N SER A 124 6.79 1.17 6.05
CA SER A 124 5.61 1.77 6.70
C SER A 124 4.29 1.28 6.11
N HIS A 125 4.25 0.89 4.82
CA HIS A 125 3.05 0.39 4.17
C HIS A 125 2.80 -1.11 4.33
N THR A 126 3.55 -1.78 5.23
CA THR A 126 3.28 -3.16 5.64
C THR A 126 1.82 -3.36 6.12
N CYS A 127 1.15 -2.30 6.57
CA CYS A 127 -0.27 -2.31 6.92
C CYS A 127 -1.21 -2.76 5.78
N THR A 128 -0.75 -2.80 4.54
CA THR A 128 -1.52 -3.22 3.34
C THR A 128 -2.22 -4.56 3.50
N TYR A 129 -1.63 -5.52 4.19
CA TYR A 129 -2.18 -6.88 4.30
C TYR A 129 -3.39 -6.98 5.23
N GLY A 130 -3.71 -5.90 5.95
CA GLY A 130 -4.98 -5.78 6.66
C GLY A 130 -6.21 -5.84 5.75
N ALA A 131 -6.05 -5.61 4.44
CA ALA A 131 -7.09 -5.84 3.44
C ALA A 131 -7.58 -7.29 3.40
N LEU A 132 -6.72 -8.25 3.76
CA LEU A 132 -7.05 -9.68 3.91
C LEU A 132 -7.50 -10.06 5.33
N GLY A 133 -7.55 -9.12 6.27
CA GLY A 133 -7.86 -9.42 7.68
C GLY A 133 -6.65 -9.94 8.46
N ALA A 134 -5.44 -9.56 8.09
CA ALA A 134 -4.22 -9.77 8.86
C ALA A 134 -3.90 -8.56 9.75
N PHE A 135 -3.32 -8.76 10.92
CA PHE A 135 -2.65 -7.68 11.64
C PHE A 135 -1.26 -7.49 11.04
N SER A 136 -1.10 -6.43 10.28
CA SER A 136 0.17 -6.12 9.61
C SER A 136 0.59 -4.68 9.89
N THR A 137 1.88 -4.47 10.19
CA THR A 137 2.35 -3.14 10.61
C THR A 137 3.83 -2.93 10.27
N GLY A 138 4.15 -1.67 9.94
CA GLY A 138 5.53 -1.23 9.77
C GLY A 138 6.29 -1.14 11.09
N VAL A 139 7.56 -1.53 11.06
CA VAL A 139 8.49 -1.47 12.19
C VAL A 139 9.85 -0.94 11.75
N GLY A 140 10.72 -0.61 12.70
CA GLY A 140 12.10 -0.25 12.40
C GLY A 140 12.96 -1.44 11.96
N SER A 141 14.07 -1.18 11.28
CA SER A 141 15.00 -2.23 10.84
C SER A 141 15.59 -3.03 12.01
N THR A 142 15.69 -2.44 13.20
CA THR A 142 16.12 -3.15 14.42
C THR A 142 15.06 -4.17 14.87
N ASP A 143 13.78 -3.79 14.88
CA ASP A 143 12.69 -4.71 15.24
C ASP A 143 12.55 -5.82 14.20
N MET A 144 12.72 -5.48 12.91
CA MET A 144 12.79 -6.49 11.85
C MET A 144 13.91 -7.50 12.10
N ALA A 145 15.11 -7.03 12.47
CA ALA A 145 16.26 -7.90 12.76
C ALA A 145 15.99 -8.84 13.94
N ILE A 146 15.39 -8.33 15.02
CA ILE A 146 14.98 -9.13 16.17
C ILE A 146 13.89 -10.14 15.76
N GLY A 147 12.90 -9.70 14.98
CA GLY A 147 11.86 -10.57 14.42
C GLY A 147 12.44 -11.71 13.58
N MET A 148 13.41 -11.41 12.69
CA MET A 148 14.10 -12.43 11.90
C MET A 148 14.88 -13.44 12.78
N ALA A 149 15.44 -12.99 13.89
CA ALA A 149 16.21 -13.85 14.78
C ALA A 149 15.33 -14.72 15.68
N THR A 150 14.19 -14.20 16.16
CA THR A 150 13.40 -14.80 17.25
C THR A 150 12.02 -15.31 16.82
N GLY A 151 11.47 -14.82 15.72
CA GLY A 151 10.07 -15.07 15.34
C GLY A 151 9.05 -14.39 16.24
N ARG A 152 9.46 -13.39 17.00
CA ARG A 152 8.63 -12.67 17.97
C ARG A 152 8.82 -11.17 17.91
N ALA A 153 7.77 -10.46 18.31
CA ALA A 153 7.83 -9.02 18.56
C ALA A 153 6.92 -8.65 19.72
N TRP A 154 7.27 -7.55 20.38
CA TRP A 154 6.40 -6.97 21.39
C TRP A 154 5.49 -5.91 20.75
N PHE A 155 4.29 -5.81 21.28
CA PHE A 155 3.31 -4.81 20.83
C PHE A 155 2.63 -4.16 22.04
N LYS A 156 2.43 -2.85 21.96
CA LYS A 156 1.40 -2.22 22.76
C LYS A 156 0.09 -2.37 22.00
N VAL A 157 -0.87 -3.07 22.55
CA VAL A 157 -2.17 -3.31 21.90
C VAL A 157 -2.84 -1.97 21.57
N PRO A 158 -3.16 -1.68 20.28
CA PRO A 158 -3.76 -0.40 19.92
C PRO A 158 -5.22 -0.31 20.38
N THR A 159 -5.73 0.92 20.53
CA THR A 159 -7.15 1.20 20.46
C THR A 159 -7.62 1.14 19.00
N ALA A 160 -8.91 1.34 18.72
CA ALA A 160 -9.44 1.27 17.38
C ALA A 160 -10.46 2.36 17.08
N ILE A 161 -10.50 2.78 15.81
CA ILE A 161 -11.58 3.54 15.20
C ILE A 161 -12.33 2.62 14.24
N LYS A 162 -13.67 2.62 14.31
CA LYS A 162 -14.53 1.84 13.42
C LYS A 162 -15.09 2.72 12.32
N PHE A 163 -14.80 2.38 11.07
CA PHE A 163 -15.37 3.02 9.89
C PHE A 163 -16.48 2.13 9.32
N VAL A 164 -17.72 2.61 9.37
CA VAL A 164 -18.87 1.93 8.81
C VAL A 164 -19.14 2.49 7.42
N LEU A 165 -18.81 1.70 6.41
CA LEU A 165 -19.00 2.07 5.00
C LEU A 165 -20.40 1.64 4.55
N THR A 166 -21.17 2.56 4.00
CA THR A 166 -22.53 2.32 3.54
C THR A 166 -22.74 2.77 2.11
N GLY A 167 -23.75 2.23 1.44
CA GLY A 167 -24.09 2.63 0.08
C GLY A 167 -23.11 2.15 -0.99
N LYS A 168 -23.44 2.45 -2.24
CA LYS A 168 -22.64 2.09 -3.42
C LYS A 168 -21.83 3.30 -3.89
N PRO A 169 -20.52 3.16 -4.18
CA PRO A 169 -19.71 4.25 -4.70
C PRO A 169 -20.31 4.88 -5.97
N ALA A 170 -20.20 6.20 -6.07
CA ALA A 170 -20.51 6.94 -7.30
C ALA A 170 -19.52 6.55 -8.44
N PRO A 171 -19.83 6.83 -9.71
CA PRO A 171 -18.90 6.59 -10.81
C PRO A 171 -17.53 7.21 -10.55
N TYR A 172 -16.47 6.50 -10.93
CA TYR A 172 -15.05 6.90 -10.74
C TYR A 172 -14.60 7.08 -9.29
N VAL A 173 -15.42 6.74 -8.29
CA VAL A 173 -15.00 6.67 -6.88
C VAL A 173 -14.46 5.28 -6.59
N SER A 174 -13.22 5.20 -6.15
CA SER A 174 -12.47 3.98 -5.81
C SER A 174 -12.04 3.98 -4.35
N GLY A 175 -11.42 2.90 -3.90
CA GLY A 175 -10.81 2.84 -2.57
C GLY A 175 -9.82 3.96 -2.28
N LYS A 176 -9.15 4.49 -3.32
CA LYS A 176 -8.27 5.66 -3.20
C LYS A 176 -9.04 6.90 -2.77
N ASP A 177 -10.18 7.15 -3.38
CA ASP A 177 -11.02 8.31 -3.07
C ASP A 177 -11.60 8.19 -1.66
N VAL A 178 -12.00 6.97 -1.27
CA VAL A 178 -12.52 6.68 0.07
C VAL A 178 -11.48 6.96 1.14
N ILE A 179 -10.26 6.44 0.99
CA ILE A 179 -9.23 6.63 2.01
C ILE A 179 -8.71 8.08 2.05
N LEU A 180 -8.60 8.78 0.91
CA LEU A 180 -8.27 10.20 0.88
C LEU A 180 -9.36 11.02 1.59
N HIS A 181 -10.64 10.74 1.35
CA HIS A 181 -11.74 11.38 2.06
C HIS A 181 -11.63 11.16 3.58
N ILE A 182 -11.34 9.93 4.01
CA ILE A 182 -11.17 9.60 5.44
C ILE A 182 -10.00 10.39 6.04
N ILE A 183 -8.83 10.38 5.38
CA ILE A 183 -7.65 11.12 5.86
C ILE A 183 -7.94 12.63 5.92
N GLY A 184 -8.62 13.19 4.91
CA GLY A 184 -9.05 14.59 4.92
C GLY A 184 -10.00 14.93 6.08
N LYS A 185 -10.80 13.95 6.52
CA LYS A 185 -11.77 14.12 7.62
C LYS A 185 -11.14 14.04 9.00
N ILE A 186 -10.20 13.10 9.22
CA ILE A 186 -9.61 12.84 10.56
C ILE A 186 -8.21 13.43 10.75
N GLY A 187 -7.55 13.86 9.66
CA GLY A 187 -6.17 14.36 9.68
C GLY A 187 -5.11 13.25 9.60
N VAL A 188 -3.86 13.66 9.37
CA VAL A 188 -2.69 12.75 9.26
C VAL A 188 -2.29 12.09 10.59
N ASP A 189 -2.82 12.54 11.71
CA ASP A 189 -2.60 11.99 13.06
C ASP A 189 -3.89 11.53 13.76
N GLY A 190 -5.04 11.60 13.08
CA GLY A 190 -6.35 11.26 13.65
C GLY A 190 -6.46 9.80 14.14
N ALA A 191 -5.73 8.89 13.51
CA ALA A 191 -5.65 7.50 13.92
C ALA A 191 -4.28 7.13 14.55
N LEU A 192 -3.54 8.11 15.11
CA LEU A 192 -2.20 7.89 15.62
C LEU A 192 -2.15 6.72 16.62
N TYR A 193 -1.35 5.68 16.26
CA TYR A 193 -1.19 4.43 17.01
C TYR A 193 -2.49 3.62 17.21
N LYS A 194 -3.53 3.82 16.41
CA LYS A 194 -4.80 3.09 16.47
C LYS A 194 -4.89 2.04 15.36
N SER A 195 -5.83 1.13 15.48
CA SER A 195 -6.31 0.27 14.40
C SER A 195 -7.49 0.95 13.72
N MET A 196 -7.48 1.02 12.38
CA MET A 196 -8.64 1.47 11.59
C MET A 196 -9.40 0.22 11.10
N GLU A 197 -10.58 -0.06 11.64
CA GLU A 197 -11.42 -1.19 11.24
C GLU A 197 -12.49 -0.74 10.25
N PHE A 198 -12.47 -1.28 9.04
CA PHE A 198 -13.43 -0.97 7.98
C PHE A 198 -14.49 -2.06 7.89
N VAL A 199 -15.76 -1.69 8.06
CA VAL A 199 -16.90 -2.61 8.07
C VAL A 199 -18.10 -1.99 7.35
N GLY A 200 -19.18 -2.72 7.21
CA GLY A 200 -20.44 -2.24 6.65
C GLY A 200 -20.77 -2.85 5.29
N ASP A 201 -21.99 -2.62 4.83
CA ASP A 201 -22.51 -3.17 3.58
C ASP A 201 -21.87 -2.54 2.32
N GLY A 202 -21.31 -1.34 2.44
CA GLY A 202 -20.52 -0.70 1.39
C GLY A 202 -19.31 -1.54 0.94
N LEU A 203 -18.77 -2.43 1.80
CA LEU A 203 -17.70 -3.36 1.45
C LEU A 203 -18.03 -4.29 0.28
N ASN A 204 -19.32 -4.57 0.07
CA ASN A 204 -19.76 -5.41 -1.06
C ASN A 204 -19.46 -4.79 -2.43
N TYR A 205 -19.26 -3.50 -2.48
CA TYR A 205 -19.00 -2.74 -3.71
C TYR A 205 -17.52 -2.39 -3.90
N LEU A 206 -16.67 -2.62 -2.89
CA LEU A 206 -15.22 -2.40 -2.96
C LEU A 206 -14.52 -3.71 -3.36
N SER A 207 -13.69 -3.64 -4.39
CA SER A 207 -12.85 -4.74 -4.83
C SER A 207 -11.77 -5.07 -3.79
N MET A 208 -11.03 -6.18 -3.99
CA MET A 208 -9.83 -6.42 -3.16
C MET A 208 -8.75 -5.37 -3.41
N ASP A 209 -8.63 -4.87 -4.64
CA ASP A 209 -7.66 -3.80 -4.98
C ASP A 209 -7.99 -2.50 -4.25
N ASP A 210 -9.28 -2.13 -4.15
CA ASP A 210 -9.74 -1.01 -3.32
C ASP A 210 -9.38 -1.20 -1.84
N ARG A 211 -9.63 -2.39 -1.28
CA ARG A 211 -9.32 -2.70 0.12
C ARG A 211 -7.82 -2.64 0.40
N PHE A 212 -6.99 -3.14 -0.52
CA PHE A 212 -5.53 -3.02 -0.42
C PHE A 212 -5.08 -1.57 -0.42
N THR A 213 -5.65 -0.73 -1.29
CA THR A 213 -5.37 0.71 -1.32
C THR A 213 -5.73 1.39 -0.01
N MET A 214 -6.91 1.11 0.55
CA MET A 214 -7.35 1.69 1.81
C MET A 214 -6.50 1.24 3.00
N ALA A 215 -6.22 -0.07 3.12
CA ALA A 215 -5.36 -0.60 4.17
C ALA A 215 -3.93 -0.04 4.07
N ASN A 216 -3.39 0.08 2.84
CA ASN A 216 -2.07 0.65 2.57
C ASN A 216 -1.95 2.07 3.12
N MET A 217 -2.95 2.90 2.90
CA MET A 217 -2.92 4.31 3.28
C MET A 217 -3.41 4.59 4.71
N ALA A 218 -3.72 3.58 5.51
CA ALA A 218 -4.07 3.77 6.92
C ALA A 218 -2.92 4.41 7.71
N ILE A 219 -1.68 4.11 7.37
CA ILE A 219 -0.50 4.73 8.00
C ILE A 219 -0.44 6.25 7.76
N GLU A 220 -1.05 6.77 6.69
CA GLU A 220 -1.08 8.21 6.39
C GLU A 220 -2.02 8.97 7.32
N ALA A 221 -2.85 8.29 8.09
CA ALA A 221 -3.60 8.83 9.24
C ALA A 221 -2.91 8.53 10.59
N GLY A 222 -1.68 8.01 10.59
CA GLY A 222 -0.92 7.62 11.77
C GLY A 222 -1.27 6.24 12.35
N ALA A 223 -2.11 5.45 11.68
CA ALA A 223 -2.56 4.16 12.19
C ALA A 223 -1.45 3.10 12.25
N LYS A 224 -1.59 2.16 13.17
CA LYS A 224 -0.75 0.94 13.21
C LYS A 224 -1.12 -0.02 12.09
N ASN A 225 -2.41 -0.12 11.78
CA ASN A 225 -2.92 -0.90 10.67
C ASN A 225 -4.30 -0.41 10.23
N GLY A 226 -4.67 -0.70 8.97
CA GLY A 226 -6.03 -0.66 8.49
C GLY A 226 -6.47 -2.11 8.25
N ILE A 227 -7.61 -2.53 8.80
CA ILE A 227 -8.03 -3.92 8.75
C ILE A 227 -9.47 -4.07 8.27
N PHE A 228 -9.69 -5.05 7.43
CA PHE A 228 -10.99 -5.48 6.91
C PHE A 228 -11.36 -6.85 7.48
N PRO A 229 -12.64 -7.20 7.55
CA PRO A 229 -13.05 -8.58 7.87
C PRO A 229 -12.46 -9.55 6.84
N ALA A 230 -12.01 -10.71 7.31
CA ALA A 230 -11.68 -11.82 6.44
C ALA A 230 -12.98 -12.48 5.92
N ASP A 231 -13.77 -11.70 5.14
CA ASP A 231 -14.99 -12.17 4.51
C ASP A 231 -14.73 -13.20 3.40
N ASP A 232 -15.79 -13.68 2.74
CA ASP A 232 -15.64 -14.70 1.70
C ASP A 232 -14.76 -14.19 0.55
N ARG A 233 -14.90 -12.93 0.14
CA ARG A 233 -14.07 -12.33 -0.92
C ARG A 233 -12.59 -12.32 -0.56
N ALA A 234 -12.23 -11.94 0.67
CA ALA A 234 -10.84 -11.94 1.12
C ALA A 234 -10.27 -13.37 1.23
N CYS A 235 -11.08 -14.31 1.71
CA CYS A 235 -10.68 -15.71 1.81
C CYS A 235 -10.54 -16.38 0.44
N GLU A 236 -11.45 -16.11 -0.50
CA GLU A 236 -11.37 -16.59 -1.89
C GLU A 236 -10.11 -16.04 -2.57
N TYR A 237 -9.89 -14.74 -2.50
CA TYR A 237 -8.66 -14.12 -3.02
C TYR A 237 -7.40 -14.81 -2.48
N ALA A 238 -7.32 -15.00 -1.16
CA ALA A 238 -6.17 -15.65 -0.56
C ALA A 238 -5.97 -17.09 -1.06
N LYS A 239 -7.06 -17.89 -1.17
CA LYS A 239 -7.02 -19.27 -1.67
C LYS A 239 -6.64 -19.36 -3.15
N GLU A 240 -7.18 -18.49 -3.99
CA GLU A 240 -6.86 -18.44 -5.43
C GLU A 240 -5.37 -18.16 -5.67
N HIS A 241 -4.72 -17.43 -4.77
CA HIS A 241 -3.29 -17.16 -4.82
C HIS A 241 -2.44 -18.18 -4.06
N GLY A 242 -3.05 -19.26 -3.53
CA GLY A 242 -2.33 -20.37 -2.89
C GLY A 242 -1.93 -20.12 -1.44
N ALA A 243 -2.53 -19.11 -0.77
CA ALA A 243 -2.29 -18.88 0.65
C ALA A 243 -2.77 -20.06 1.52
N LYS A 244 -2.16 -20.20 2.69
CA LYS A 244 -2.58 -21.18 3.70
C LYS A 244 -4.04 -20.94 4.11
N GLU A 245 -4.64 -21.95 4.75
CA GLU A 245 -6.03 -21.87 5.25
C GLU A 245 -6.27 -20.57 6.02
N PRO A 246 -7.26 -19.75 5.56
CA PRO A 246 -7.56 -18.47 6.19
C PRO A 246 -8.13 -18.65 7.59
N VAL A 247 -7.61 -17.90 8.57
CA VAL A 247 -8.19 -17.82 9.91
C VAL A 247 -8.99 -16.53 10.01
N ARG A 248 -10.28 -16.64 10.30
CA ARG A 248 -11.19 -15.49 10.39
C ARG A 248 -11.27 -15.01 11.84
N PHE A 249 -11.05 -13.73 12.03
CA PHE A 249 -11.30 -13.04 13.29
C PHE A 249 -12.33 -11.95 13.06
N GLU A 250 -13.41 -11.99 13.83
CA GLU A 250 -14.46 -10.98 13.82
C GLU A 250 -14.44 -10.23 15.15
N ALA A 251 -14.74 -8.94 15.12
CA ALA A 251 -14.90 -8.17 16.36
C ALA A 251 -16.10 -8.69 17.16
N ASP A 252 -15.97 -8.66 18.46
CA ASP A 252 -17.12 -8.99 19.33
C ASP A 252 -18.23 -7.94 19.19
N PRO A 253 -19.50 -8.30 19.38
CA PRO A 253 -20.60 -7.32 19.30
C PRO A 253 -20.47 -6.17 20.29
N ASP A 254 -19.82 -6.41 21.44
CA ASP A 254 -19.53 -5.43 22.49
C ASP A 254 -18.08 -4.92 22.47
N ALA A 255 -17.39 -5.06 21.34
CA ALA A 255 -16.04 -4.50 21.13
C ALA A 255 -16.05 -2.98 21.32
N VAL A 256 -15.00 -2.46 21.97
CA VAL A 256 -14.91 -1.03 22.30
C VAL A 256 -14.03 -0.31 21.29
N TYR A 257 -14.56 0.78 20.75
CA TYR A 257 -13.87 1.67 19.82
C TYR A 257 -13.79 3.09 20.41
N ASP A 258 -12.69 3.79 20.12
CA ASP A 258 -12.54 5.20 20.52
C ASP A 258 -13.57 6.07 19.78
N GLU A 259 -13.86 5.71 18.52
CA GLU A 259 -14.80 6.43 17.67
C GLU A 259 -15.44 5.47 16.65
N VAL A 260 -16.69 5.76 16.26
CA VAL A 260 -17.40 5.09 15.17
C VAL A 260 -17.80 6.14 14.14
N ILE A 261 -17.24 6.03 12.93
CA ILE A 261 -17.45 6.99 11.84
C ILE A 261 -18.18 6.29 10.69
N THR A 262 -19.34 6.82 10.30
CA THR A 262 -20.06 6.33 9.12
C THR A 262 -19.66 7.14 7.89
N ILE A 263 -19.36 6.45 6.79
CA ILE A 263 -19.07 7.03 5.48
C ILE A 263 -20.06 6.47 4.46
N ASP A 264 -20.86 7.34 3.89
CA ASP A 264 -21.75 7.02 2.77
C ASP A 264 -20.99 7.12 1.46
N LEU A 265 -20.66 5.97 0.87
CA LEU A 265 -19.91 5.89 -0.39
C LEU A 265 -20.65 6.52 -1.57
N SER A 266 -21.99 6.57 -1.52
CA SER A 266 -22.83 7.16 -2.58
C SER A 266 -22.74 8.69 -2.63
N ALA A 267 -22.36 9.31 -1.51
CA ALA A 267 -22.17 10.75 -1.40
C ALA A 267 -20.77 11.22 -1.77
N LEU A 268 -19.81 10.28 -1.95
CA LEU A 268 -18.44 10.63 -2.29
C LEU A 268 -18.31 11.03 -3.77
N ARG A 269 -17.37 11.94 -4.00
CA ARG A 269 -16.90 12.34 -5.33
C ARG A 269 -15.42 11.96 -5.48
N PRO A 270 -14.92 11.80 -6.71
CA PRO A 270 -13.48 11.67 -6.93
C PRO A 270 -12.71 12.73 -6.16
N THR A 271 -11.70 12.30 -5.43
CA THR A 271 -11.00 13.12 -4.43
C THR A 271 -9.53 13.28 -4.78
N ILE A 272 -8.99 14.47 -4.58
CA ILE A 272 -7.57 14.77 -4.76
C ILE A 272 -7.00 15.38 -3.48
N SER A 273 -5.77 15.00 -3.13
CA SER A 273 -5.05 15.60 -2.02
C SER A 273 -3.98 16.55 -2.53
N TYR A 274 -4.00 17.76 -2.04
CA TYR A 274 -3.06 18.83 -2.39
C TYR A 274 -1.74 18.69 -1.59
N PRO A 275 -0.62 19.22 -2.12
CA PRO A 275 0.64 19.26 -1.37
C PRO A 275 0.50 20.11 -0.09
N HIS A 276 1.20 19.85 1.00
CA HIS A 276 2.23 18.80 1.17
C HIS A 276 1.84 17.82 2.26
N LEU A 277 0.53 17.59 2.45
CA LEU A 277 -0.03 16.62 3.40
C LEU A 277 -1.18 15.86 2.76
N PRO A 278 -1.31 14.53 2.99
CA PRO A 278 -2.42 13.73 2.45
C PRO A 278 -3.81 14.21 2.91
N GLU A 279 -3.92 14.93 4.02
CA GLU A 279 -5.18 15.48 4.55
C GLU A 279 -5.70 16.71 3.81
N ASN A 280 -4.88 17.35 2.96
CA ASN A 280 -5.29 18.54 2.19
C ASN A 280 -6.21 18.16 1.03
N THR A 281 -7.34 17.54 1.32
CA THR A 281 -8.24 16.97 0.33
C THR A 281 -9.28 17.98 -0.17
N LYS A 282 -9.59 17.86 -1.47
CA LYS A 282 -10.73 18.49 -2.14
C LYS A 282 -11.42 17.45 -3.02
N THR A 283 -12.68 17.68 -3.34
CA THR A 283 -13.28 16.98 -4.48
C THR A 283 -12.62 17.45 -5.77
N VAL A 284 -12.56 16.59 -6.78
CA VAL A 284 -11.97 16.98 -8.08
C VAL A 284 -12.78 18.10 -8.72
N ASP A 285 -14.11 18.15 -8.53
CA ASP A 285 -15.01 19.23 -8.98
C ASP A 285 -14.61 20.61 -8.39
N GLU A 286 -14.11 20.63 -7.15
CA GLU A 286 -13.56 21.84 -6.52
C GLU A 286 -12.18 22.17 -7.07
N ALA A 287 -11.32 21.16 -7.23
CA ALA A 287 -9.95 21.30 -7.70
C ALA A 287 -9.86 21.81 -9.15
N GLU A 288 -10.82 21.47 -10.02
CA GLU A 288 -10.86 21.98 -11.39
C GLU A 288 -10.93 23.52 -11.47
N LYS A 289 -11.54 24.16 -10.47
CA LYS A 289 -11.65 25.63 -10.42
C LYS A 289 -10.29 26.31 -10.22
N ASP A 290 -9.34 25.59 -9.63
CA ASP A 290 -7.98 26.09 -9.42
C ASP A 290 -7.13 25.99 -10.69
N HIS A 291 -7.57 25.23 -11.70
CA HIS A 291 -6.92 25.01 -12.99
C HIS A 291 -5.40 24.72 -12.86
N VAL A 292 -5.05 23.79 -11.98
CA VAL A 292 -3.65 23.44 -11.70
C VAL A 292 -3.04 22.72 -12.90
N VAL A 293 -2.16 23.39 -13.65
CA VAL A 293 -1.38 22.79 -14.74
C VAL A 293 -0.31 21.89 -14.16
N ILE A 294 -0.11 20.73 -14.79
CA ILE A 294 0.80 19.68 -14.31
C ILE A 294 1.89 19.34 -15.33
N ASP A 295 3.03 18.87 -14.84
CA ASP A 295 4.20 18.49 -15.65
C ASP A 295 4.36 16.97 -15.77
N GLN A 296 3.83 16.24 -14.81
CA GLN A 296 3.97 14.77 -14.74
C GLN A 296 2.74 14.09 -14.16
N VAL A 297 2.51 12.86 -14.61
CA VAL A 297 1.56 11.92 -14.00
C VAL A 297 2.28 10.61 -13.72
N VAL A 298 2.06 10.05 -12.51
CA VAL A 298 2.53 8.71 -12.14
C VAL A 298 1.34 7.86 -11.71
N ILE A 299 1.09 6.77 -12.43
CA ILE A 299 0.04 5.79 -12.12
C ILE A 299 0.72 4.48 -11.74
N GLY A 300 0.44 3.96 -10.54
CA GLY A 300 1.05 2.74 -10.04
C GLY A 300 1.33 2.78 -8.55
N SER A 301 2.43 2.18 -8.13
CA SER A 301 2.87 1.96 -6.74
C SER A 301 2.14 0.82 -6.02
N CYS A 302 2.51 0.59 -4.75
CA CYS A 302 1.84 -0.41 -3.90
C CYS A 302 0.37 -0.08 -3.61
N THR A 303 -0.03 1.19 -3.76
CA THR A 303 -1.43 1.62 -3.62
C THR A 303 -2.26 1.26 -4.85
N ASN A 304 -1.85 1.73 -6.04
CA ASN A 304 -2.67 1.69 -7.26
C ASN A 304 -1.88 1.22 -8.48
N GLY A 305 -1.20 0.08 -8.36
CA GLY A 305 -0.50 -0.58 -9.46
C GLY A 305 -1.05 -1.97 -9.78
N ARG A 306 -2.22 -2.34 -9.26
CA ARG A 306 -2.85 -3.64 -9.50
C ARG A 306 -3.58 -3.67 -10.83
N LEU A 307 -4.07 -4.84 -11.22
CA LEU A 307 -4.62 -5.03 -12.56
C LEU A 307 -5.86 -4.17 -12.82
N GLU A 308 -6.70 -3.95 -11.81
CA GLU A 308 -7.87 -3.07 -11.92
C GLU A 308 -7.46 -1.61 -12.15
N ASP A 309 -6.42 -1.13 -11.46
CA ASP A 309 -5.86 0.20 -11.66
C ASP A 309 -5.33 0.40 -13.07
N MET A 310 -4.61 -0.61 -13.59
CA MET A 310 -4.08 -0.61 -14.96
C MET A 310 -5.21 -0.60 -15.99
N LYS A 311 -6.28 -1.35 -15.73
CA LYS A 311 -7.47 -1.37 -16.57
C LYS A 311 -8.14 0.02 -16.63
N ILE A 312 -8.36 0.64 -15.47
CA ILE A 312 -8.96 1.99 -15.37
C ILE A 312 -8.14 3.01 -16.16
N ALA A 313 -6.82 3.00 -15.98
CA ALA A 313 -5.93 3.90 -16.71
C ALA A 313 -5.97 3.64 -18.23
N ALA A 314 -5.90 2.39 -18.66
CA ALA A 314 -5.96 2.01 -20.07
C ALA A 314 -7.30 2.37 -20.72
N ASP A 315 -8.43 2.13 -20.03
CA ASP A 315 -9.76 2.44 -20.56
C ASP A 315 -9.94 3.96 -20.78
N ILE A 316 -9.40 4.80 -19.90
CA ILE A 316 -9.45 6.25 -20.06
C ILE A 316 -8.48 6.72 -21.16
N LEU A 317 -7.30 6.13 -21.26
CA LEU A 317 -6.29 6.51 -22.25
C LEU A 317 -6.59 5.98 -23.67
N ARG A 318 -7.39 4.92 -23.80
CA ARG A 318 -7.68 4.27 -25.09
C ARG A 318 -8.21 5.24 -26.13
N GLY A 319 -7.52 5.32 -27.28
CA GLY A 319 -7.88 6.18 -28.39
C GLY A 319 -7.63 7.68 -28.17
N ARG A 320 -7.01 8.04 -27.05
CA ARG A 320 -6.66 9.42 -26.70
C ARG A 320 -5.14 9.60 -26.66
N GLN A 321 -4.70 10.85 -26.56
CA GLN A 321 -3.29 11.20 -26.41
C GLN A 321 -3.07 11.95 -25.09
N VAL A 322 -2.03 11.61 -24.35
CA VAL A 322 -1.59 12.42 -23.22
C VAL A 322 -1.14 13.80 -23.71
N ASN A 323 -1.32 14.80 -22.88
CA ASN A 323 -0.90 16.16 -23.23
C ASN A 323 0.61 16.19 -23.50
N LYS A 324 1.01 16.83 -24.59
CA LYS A 324 2.42 16.91 -25.03
C LYS A 324 3.38 17.50 -24.01
N ASN A 325 2.87 18.23 -23.03
CA ASN A 325 3.66 18.85 -21.97
C ASN A 325 3.68 18.00 -20.67
N VAL A 326 3.02 16.85 -20.65
CA VAL A 326 2.91 15.97 -19.45
C VAL A 326 3.68 14.68 -19.68
N ARG A 327 4.61 14.38 -18.81
CA ARG A 327 5.28 13.09 -18.77
C ARG A 327 4.39 12.11 -18.00
N THR A 328 3.88 11.09 -18.66
CA THR A 328 3.01 10.09 -18.01
C THR A 328 3.76 8.76 -17.86
N ILE A 329 3.87 8.28 -16.64
CA ILE A 329 4.56 7.03 -16.27
C ILE A 329 3.55 6.11 -15.62
N VAL A 330 3.38 4.90 -16.17
CA VAL A 330 2.49 3.86 -15.65
C VAL A 330 3.33 2.68 -15.20
N ILE A 331 3.09 2.20 -13.97
CA ILE A 331 3.92 1.18 -13.31
C ILE A 331 3.02 0.04 -12.80
N PRO A 332 2.91 -1.06 -13.54
CA PRO A 332 2.29 -2.28 -13.02
C PRO A 332 3.03 -2.75 -11.76
N ALA A 333 2.30 -3.14 -10.72
CA ALA A 333 2.93 -3.42 -9.42
C ALA A 333 3.75 -4.70 -9.39
N THR A 334 3.49 -5.67 -10.28
CA THR A 334 4.23 -6.93 -10.36
C THR A 334 4.49 -7.33 -11.80
N GLN A 335 5.42 -8.26 -12.01
CA GLN A 335 5.65 -8.83 -13.35
C GLN A 335 4.44 -9.59 -13.88
N GLN A 336 3.66 -10.23 -13.01
CA GLN A 336 2.44 -10.89 -13.45
C GLN A 336 1.42 -9.90 -13.97
N ILE A 337 1.18 -8.81 -13.23
CA ILE A 337 0.31 -7.71 -13.67
C ILE A 337 0.82 -7.10 -14.99
N TYR A 338 2.14 -6.93 -15.14
CA TYR A 338 2.73 -6.44 -16.39
C TYR A 338 2.42 -7.38 -17.57
N LEU A 339 2.57 -8.69 -17.37
CA LEU A 339 2.22 -9.70 -18.38
C LEU A 339 0.73 -9.68 -18.72
N ASP A 340 -0.12 -9.52 -17.73
CA ASP A 340 -1.57 -9.44 -17.92
C ASP A 340 -1.97 -8.17 -18.64
N CYS A 341 -1.30 -7.04 -18.40
CA CYS A 341 -1.46 -5.81 -19.17
C CYS A 341 -1.12 -6.04 -20.67
N ILE A 342 -0.08 -6.82 -20.96
CA ILE A 342 0.27 -7.18 -22.35
C ILE A 342 -0.82 -8.04 -22.97
N LYS A 343 -1.24 -9.10 -22.28
CA LYS A 343 -2.25 -10.06 -22.80
C LYS A 343 -3.61 -9.43 -23.03
N LEU A 344 -4.00 -8.48 -22.16
CA LEU A 344 -5.30 -7.78 -22.21
C LEU A 344 -5.29 -6.54 -23.12
N GLY A 345 -4.14 -6.18 -23.69
CA GLY A 345 -4.00 -5.02 -24.57
C GLY A 345 -3.85 -3.70 -23.85
N TYR A 346 -3.87 -3.66 -22.50
CA TYR A 346 -3.72 -2.41 -21.74
C TYR A 346 -2.35 -1.77 -21.97
N ALA A 347 -1.31 -2.58 -22.11
CA ALA A 347 0.04 -2.10 -22.44
C ALA A 347 0.06 -1.33 -23.78
N GLU A 348 -0.63 -1.84 -24.80
CA GLU A 348 -0.74 -1.19 -26.10
C GLU A 348 -1.49 0.14 -25.99
N ASP A 349 -2.64 0.16 -25.31
CA ASP A 349 -3.44 1.37 -25.12
C ASP A 349 -2.65 2.48 -24.40
N ILE A 350 -1.95 2.13 -23.33
CA ILE A 350 -1.11 3.05 -22.54
C ILE A 350 0.03 3.64 -23.40
N VAL A 351 0.76 2.77 -24.12
CA VAL A 351 1.91 3.21 -24.92
C VAL A 351 1.44 4.02 -26.15
N ARG A 352 0.35 3.63 -26.80
CA ARG A 352 -0.24 4.38 -27.93
C ARG A 352 -0.74 5.76 -27.51
N ALA A 353 -1.20 5.91 -26.26
CA ALA A 353 -1.58 7.21 -25.71
C ALA A 353 -0.37 8.14 -25.47
N GLY A 354 0.87 7.67 -25.60
CA GLY A 354 2.09 8.44 -25.37
C GLY A 354 2.60 8.37 -23.92
N ALA A 355 2.10 7.44 -23.10
CA ALA A 355 2.62 7.17 -21.77
C ALA A 355 3.75 6.13 -21.81
N VAL A 356 4.62 6.16 -20.80
CA VAL A 356 5.65 5.14 -20.59
C VAL A 356 5.07 4.04 -19.71
N LEU A 357 5.07 2.79 -20.18
CA LEU A 357 4.81 1.62 -19.33
C LEU A 357 6.14 1.10 -18.79
N SER A 358 6.32 1.17 -17.48
CA SER A 358 7.58 0.86 -16.80
C SER A 358 7.60 -0.56 -16.25
N THR A 359 8.82 -1.06 -15.95
CA THR A 359 8.99 -2.25 -15.11
C THR A 359 8.43 -2.00 -13.70
N PRO A 360 7.94 -3.04 -12.99
CA PRO A 360 7.54 -2.92 -11.58
C PRO A 360 8.67 -2.37 -10.73
N THR A 361 8.40 -1.28 -10.01
CA THR A 361 9.33 -0.70 -9.02
C THR A 361 8.59 0.29 -8.10
N CYS A 362 9.02 0.37 -6.84
CA CYS A 362 8.54 1.37 -5.89
C CYS A 362 9.27 2.72 -6.01
N GLY A 363 10.38 2.78 -6.75
CA GLY A 363 11.32 3.90 -6.80
C GLY A 363 10.73 5.30 -7.02
N PRO A 364 9.80 5.55 -7.96
CA PRO A 364 9.23 6.87 -8.18
C PRO A 364 8.48 7.42 -6.96
N CYS A 365 7.82 6.57 -6.19
CA CYS A 365 7.03 6.94 -5.02
C CYS A 365 7.84 7.67 -3.93
N LEU A 366 9.15 7.40 -3.87
CA LEU A 366 10.05 7.97 -2.86
C LEU A 366 11.11 8.92 -3.46
N GLY A 367 11.00 9.24 -4.75
CA GLY A 367 12.01 10.05 -5.43
C GLY A 367 13.38 9.35 -5.52
N GLY A 368 13.39 8.03 -5.42
CA GLY A 368 14.60 7.23 -5.38
C GLY A 368 15.04 6.64 -6.71
N HIS A 369 14.15 6.50 -7.66
CA HIS A 369 14.39 5.84 -8.94
C HIS A 369 13.36 6.28 -9.97
N MET A 370 13.76 6.68 -11.17
CA MET A 370 12.99 7.18 -12.32
C MET A 370 11.82 8.14 -11.95
N GLY A 371 11.40 8.97 -12.89
CA GLY A 371 10.27 9.89 -12.70
C GLY A 371 10.47 10.93 -11.59
N ILE A 372 11.71 11.27 -11.26
CA ILE A 372 12.06 12.26 -10.25
C ILE A 372 11.68 13.65 -10.73
N LEU A 373 11.02 14.42 -9.87
CA LEU A 373 10.58 15.79 -10.17
C LEU A 373 11.70 16.80 -10.01
N ALA A 374 11.80 17.71 -10.96
CA ALA A 374 12.65 18.89 -10.87
C ALA A 374 12.00 19.98 -10.00
N SER A 375 12.76 21.07 -9.76
CA SER A 375 12.27 22.24 -9.02
C SER A 375 10.97 22.79 -9.64
N LYS A 376 9.96 23.04 -8.79
CA LYS A 376 8.64 23.59 -9.13
C LYS A 376 7.77 22.73 -10.06
N GLU A 377 8.18 21.53 -10.40
CA GLU A 377 7.33 20.63 -11.18
C GLU A 377 6.15 20.11 -10.33
N ARG A 378 5.01 19.92 -11.00
CA ARG A 378 3.75 19.44 -10.44
C ARG A 378 3.40 18.08 -10.99
N CYS A 379 3.10 17.13 -10.08
CA CYS A 379 2.76 15.76 -10.45
C CYS A 379 1.42 15.35 -9.84
N VAL A 380 0.52 14.81 -10.66
CA VAL A 380 -0.60 14.01 -10.15
C VAL A 380 -0.13 12.56 -10.02
N SER A 381 -0.31 11.97 -8.86
CA SER A 381 0.23 10.64 -8.55
C SER A 381 -0.77 9.76 -7.82
N THR A 382 -0.80 8.48 -8.17
CA THR A 382 -1.58 7.48 -7.42
C THR A 382 -0.80 6.86 -6.25
N THR A 383 0.40 7.37 -5.97
CA THR A 383 1.19 6.98 -4.80
C THR A 383 0.50 7.38 -3.49
N ASN A 384 1.13 7.12 -2.35
CA ASN A 384 0.49 7.25 -1.03
C ASN A 384 0.89 8.52 -0.26
N ARG A 385 1.99 9.20 -0.63
CA ARG A 385 2.54 10.36 0.09
C ARG A 385 2.85 11.51 -0.83
N ASN A 386 2.61 12.74 -0.33
CA ASN A 386 2.89 13.98 -1.03
C ASN A 386 3.64 15.01 -0.18
N PHE A 387 4.43 14.55 0.80
CA PHE A 387 5.26 15.39 1.66
C PHE A 387 6.29 16.18 0.85
N VAL A 388 6.80 17.26 1.42
CA VAL A 388 7.86 18.10 0.82
C VAL A 388 9.03 17.23 0.34
N GLY A 389 9.35 17.33 -0.95
CA GLY A 389 10.44 16.61 -1.58
C GLY A 389 10.21 15.10 -1.77
N ARG A 390 8.97 14.61 -1.60
CA ARG A 390 8.67 13.16 -1.64
C ARG A 390 9.07 12.51 -2.95
N MET A 391 8.83 13.14 -4.09
CA MET A 391 9.12 12.58 -5.42
C MET A 391 10.26 13.31 -6.14
N GLY A 392 11.06 14.13 -5.46
CA GLY A 392 12.16 14.86 -6.09
C GLY A 392 12.57 16.12 -5.36
N ALA A 393 12.60 17.25 -6.09
CA ALA A 393 12.97 18.54 -5.55
C ALA A 393 12.06 18.97 -4.39
N LYS A 394 12.60 19.68 -3.41
CA LYS A 394 11.86 20.10 -2.19
C LYS A 394 10.70 21.06 -2.48
N ASP A 395 10.79 21.80 -3.56
CA ASP A 395 9.79 22.76 -4.04
C ASP A 395 8.91 22.21 -5.16
N SER A 396 9.00 20.91 -5.44
CA SER A 396 8.06 20.21 -6.30
C SER A 396 6.76 19.89 -5.54
N GLU A 397 5.66 19.78 -6.27
CA GLU A 397 4.32 19.58 -5.74
C GLU A 397 3.75 18.24 -6.21
N VAL A 398 3.29 17.41 -5.28
CA VAL A 398 2.64 16.13 -5.58
C VAL A 398 1.19 16.17 -5.13
N TYR A 399 0.29 15.85 -6.04
CA TYR A 399 -1.16 15.76 -5.84
C TYR A 399 -1.56 14.29 -5.86
N LEU A 400 -2.15 13.78 -4.77
CA LEU A 400 -2.58 12.37 -4.71
C LEU A 400 -3.98 12.22 -5.25
N ALA A 401 -4.17 11.26 -6.16
CA ALA A 401 -5.45 11.00 -6.79
C ALA A 401 -5.63 9.52 -7.15
N SER A 402 -6.85 9.13 -7.53
CA SER A 402 -7.14 7.81 -8.08
C SER A 402 -6.59 7.64 -9.50
N PRO A 403 -6.43 6.40 -10.00
CA PRO A 403 -6.01 6.15 -11.38
C PRO A 403 -6.88 6.84 -12.43
N ALA A 404 -8.18 6.94 -12.17
CA ALA A 404 -9.12 7.60 -13.09
C ALA A 404 -8.83 9.10 -13.22
N VAL A 405 -8.67 9.80 -12.10
CA VAL A 405 -8.33 11.23 -12.07
C VAL A 405 -6.94 11.48 -12.64
N ALA A 406 -5.97 10.62 -12.33
CA ALA A 406 -4.61 10.74 -12.83
C ALA A 406 -4.56 10.58 -14.37
N ALA A 407 -5.24 9.58 -14.93
CA ALA A 407 -5.30 9.36 -16.38
C ALA A 407 -6.02 10.50 -17.11
N ALA A 408 -7.13 11.00 -16.56
CA ALA A 408 -7.85 12.15 -17.12
C ALA A 408 -6.96 13.41 -17.12
N SER A 409 -6.29 13.67 -16.00
CA SER A 409 -5.38 14.82 -15.88
C SER A 409 -4.18 14.73 -16.84
N ALA A 410 -3.69 13.51 -17.13
CA ALA A 410 -2.63 13.29 -18.10
C ALA A 410 -3.05 13.74 -19.53
N ILE A 411 -4.29 13.48 -19.90
CA ILE A 411 -4.85 13.89 -21.21
C ILE A 411 -5.05 15.39 -21.25
N ALA A 412 -5.66 15.97 -20.21
CA ALA A 412 -5.99 17.38 -20.15
C ALA A 412 -4.75 18.30 -20.02
N GLY A 413 -3.73 17.87 -19.26
CA GLY A 413 -2.57 18.69 -18.93
C GLY A 413 -2.76 19.53 -17.66
N TYR A 414 -3.89 19.36 -16.98
CA TYR A 414 -4.25 19.99 -15.70
C TYR A 414 -5.16 19.04 -14.91
N ILE A 415 -5.31 19.31 -13.61
CA ILE A 415 -6.18 18.50 -12.75
C ILE A 415 -7.63 18.60 -13.21
N THR A 416 -8.25 17.45 -13.55
CA THR A 416 -9.62 17.39 -14.06
C THR A 416 -10.33 16.11 -13.67
N SER A 417 -11.66 16.13 -13.70
CA SER A 417 -12.52 14.97 -13.51
C SER A 417 -12.47 14.02 -14.72
N PRO A 418 -12.47 12.69 -14.50
CA PRO A 418 -12.62 11.74 -15.60
C PRO A 418 -13.98 11.86 -16.33
N GLU A 419 -14.97 12.53 -15.75
CA GLU A 419 -16.26 12.82 -16.39
C GLU A 419 -16.14 13.84 -17.54
N ASN A 420 -15.05 14.60 -17.60
CA ASN A 420 -14.83 15.68 -18.57
C ASN A 420 -13.93 15.29 -19.74
N ILE A 421 -13.55 13.99 -19.89
CA ILE A 421 -12.62 13.49 -20.90
C ILE A 421 -13.32 12.57 -21.91
#